data_4dc9ddada22ae67b2b6067b71f48202d
#
_entry.id   4dc9ddada22ae67b2b6067b71f48202d
#
_cell.length_a   1.000
_cell.length_b   1.000
_cell.length_c   1.000
_cell.angle_alpha   90.00
_cell.angle_beta   90.00
_cell.angle_gamma   90.00
#
_symmetry.space_group_name_H-M   'P 1'
#
loop_
_entity.id
_entity.type
_entity.pdbx_description
1 polymer ?
#
loop_
_entity_poly.entity_id
_entity_poly.type
_entity_poly.pdbx_seq_one_letter_code
_entity_poly.pdbx_strand_id
1 'polypeptide(L)'
;MAVLGGLLAAPALAILGAISADEMEKKRDDAKAYYSQVEVAVKKADVMVDQFQAVRKMADLFIEQITRFEKIFFSLSIDAISTMKKHHYDTSRYNQKEKDQLCVTVSTLSSLSTFLKAPIMDEHQKLNKKAINALNLMRNQINSLESGQESGHYDVAMIQSDQKGLKNL
;
A
#
# COMPACT_ATOMS: atom_id res chain seq x y z
N MET A 1 8.02 7.22 -17.82
CA MET A 1 7.73 8.66 -18.00
C MET A 1 8.01 9.14 -19.42
N ALA A 2 7.53 8.48 -20.46
CA ALA A 2 7.83 8.85 -21.84
C ALA A 2 6.58 9.00 -22.75
N VAL A 3 5.37 9.06 -22.21
CA VAL A 3 4.12 9.07 -23.01
C VAL A 3 3.47 10.47 -23.07
N LEU A 4 3.84 11.40 -22.22
CA LEU A 4 3.27 12.77 -22.23
C LEU A 4 4.02 13.76 -23.14
N GLY A 5 5.23 13.45 -23.59
CA GLY A 5 6.03 14.34 -24.41
C GLY A 5 5.67 14.37 -25.90
N GLY A 6 4.94 13.38 -26.40
CA GLY A 6 4.59 13.27 -27.81
C GLY A 6 3.31 13.98 -28.24
N LEU A 7 2.50 14.45 -27.29
CA LEU A 7 1.17 15.01 -27.59
C LEU A 7 1.11 16.53 -27.68
N LEU A 8 2.19 17.24 -27.40
CA LEU A 8 2.23 18.71 -27.35
C LEU A 8 2.99 19.38 -28.50
N ALA A 9 3.43 18.63 -29.50
CA ALA A 9 3.95 19.24 -30.74
C ALA A 9 2.78 19.67 -31.64
N ALA A 10 2.05 20.70 -31.22
CA ALA A 10 1.10 21.37 -32.10
C ALA A 10 1.87 22.15 -33.17
N PRO A 11 1.63 21.95 -34.47
CA PRO A 11 2.16 22.83 -35.48
C PRO A 11 1.56 24.22 -35.28
N ALA A 12 2.42 25.23 -35.13
CA ALA A 12 2.01 26.60 -35.11
C ALA A 12 1.26 26.91 -36.42
N LEU A 13 -0.03 27.24 -36.30
CA LEU A 13 -0.88 27.63 -37.42
C LEU A 13 -0.36 28.92 -38.05
N ALA A 14 0.35 28.81 -39.13
CA ALA A 14 0.60 29.94 -40.02
C ALA A 14 -0.69 30.18 -40.86
N ILE A 15 -1.55 31.05 -40.37
CA ILE A 15 -2.73 31.51 -41.11
C ILE A 15 -2.35 32.81 -41.83
N LEU A 16 -2.10 32.75 -43.12
CA LEU A 16 -2.19 33.91 -44.04
C LEU A 16 -2.25 33.38 -45.49
N GLY A 17 -3.41 33.50 -46.14
CA GLY A 17 -3.60 33.21 -47.56
C GLY A 17 -5.03 32.75 -47.84
N ALA A 18 -5.64 33.22 -48.91
CA ALA A 18 -6.99 32.90 -49.30
C ALA A 18 -7.24 31.38 -49.38
N ILE A 19 -7.97 30.86 -48.41
CA ILE A 19 -8.27 29.43 -48.26
C ILE A 19 -9.58 29.16 -48.97
N SER A 20 -9.60 28.18 -49.88
CA SER A 20 -10.84 27.72 -50.51
C SER A 20 -11.83 27.17 -49.45
N ALA A 21 -13.14 27.15 -49.76
CA ALA A 21 -14.16 26.61 -48.85
C ALA A 21 -13.84 25.16 -48.46
N ASP A 22 -13.33 24.36 -49.36
CA ASP A 22 -12.92 22.96 -49.11
C ASP A 22 -11.75 22.85 -48.17
N GLU A 23 -10.75 23.76 -48.25
CA GLU A 23 -9.64 23.80 -47.28
C GLU A 23 -10.07 24.24 -45.89
N MET A 24 -11.04 25.14 -45.79
CA MET A 24 -11.66 25.55 -44.53
C MET A 24 -12.42 24.42 -43.88
N GLU A 25 -13.16 23.65 -44.66
CA GLU A 25 -13.90 22.47 -44.18
C GLU A 25 -12.94 21.38 -43.66
N LYS A 26 -11.90 21.08 -44.43
CA LYS A 26 -10.87 20.13 -44.01
C LYS A 26 -10.17 20.58 -42.71
N LYS A 27 -9.79 21.85 -42.59
CA LYS A 27 -9.19 22.39 -41.38
C LYS A 27 -10.14 22.36 -40.16
N ARG A 28 -11.44 22.56 -40.39
CA ARG A 28 -12.47 22.44 -39.36
C ARG A 28 -12.57 20.98 -38.86
N ASP A 29 -12.54 20.03 -39.77
CA ASP A 29 -12.66 18.61 -39.40
C ASP A 29 -11.37 18.09 -38.76
N ASP A 30 -10.19 18.54 -39.20
CA ASP A 30 -8.92 18.28 -38.54
C ASP A 30 -8.90 18.87 -37.10
N ALA A 31 -9.44 20.08 -36.91
CA ALA A 31 -9.57 20.71 -35.60
C ALA A 31 -10.55 19.95 -34.69
N LYS A 32 -11.66 19.45 -35.21
CA LYS A 32 -12.61 18.61 -34.45
C LYS A 32 -11.99 17.27 -34.07
N ALA A 33 -11.27 16.62 -34.98
CA ALA A 33 -10.54 15.39 -34.69
C ALA A 33 -9.50 15.60 -33.61
N TYR A 34 -8.72 16.68 -33.68
CA TYR A 34 -7.75 17.06 -32.65
C TYR A 34 -8.42 17.33 -31.31
N TYR A 35 -9.52 18.08 -31.28
CA TYR A 35 -10.26 18.35 -30.05
C TYR A 35 -10.77 17.07 -29.40
N SER A 36 -11.30 16.14 -30.21
CA SER A 36 -11.74 14.82 -29.70
C SER A 36 -10.58 14.00 -29.12
N GLN A 37 -9.38 14.05 -29.75
CA GLN A 37 -8.18 13.39 -29.21
C GLN A 37 -7.74 14.01 -27.90
N VAL A 38 -7.77 15.33 -27.77
CA VAL A 38 -7.45 16.04 -26.53
C VAL A 38 -8.44 15.68 -25.44
N GLU A 39 -9.74 15.63 -25.73
CA GLU A 39 -10.76 15.24 -24.76
C GLU A 39 -10.54 13.81 -24.24
N VAL A 40 -10.20 12.87 -25.11
CA VAL A 40 -9.85 11.50 -24.72
C VAL A 40 -8.60 11.46 -23.87
N ALA A 41 -7.59 12.27 -24.21
CA ALA A 41 -6.36 12.35 -23.43
C ALA A 41 -6.59 12.92 -22.02
N VAL A 42 -7.42 13.97 -21.90
CA VAL A 42 -7.82 14.54 -20.62
C VAL A 42 -8.56 13.51 -19.76
N LYS A 43 -9.56 12.82 -20.31
CA LYS A 43 -10.27 11.76 -19.58
C LYS A 43 -9.35 10.64 -19.09
N LYS A 44 -8.35 10.26 -19.91
CA LYS A 44 -7.34 9.28 -19.48
C LYS A 44 -6.47 9.83 -18.34
N ALA A 45 -6.07 11.10 -18.42
CA ALA A 45 -5.31 11.75 -17.36
C ALA A 45 -6.09 11.81 -16.05
N ASP A 46 -7.38 12.14 -16.07
CA ASP A 46 -8.24 12.16 -14.90
C ASP A 46 -8.31 10.77 -14.22
N VAL A 47 -8.51 9.72 -15.02
CA VAL A 47 -8.49 8.33 -14.50
C VAL A 47 -7.15 7.98 -13.85
N MET A 48 -6.03 8.43 -14.43
CA MET A 48 -4.70 8.20 -13.84
C MET A 48 -4.53 8.97 -12.52
N VAL A 49 -5.02 10.20 -12.44
CA VAL A 49 -5.00 11.00 -11.21
C VAL A 49 -5.78 10.30 -10.10
N ASP A 50 -6.98 9.80 -10.40
CA ASP A 50 -7.80 9.06 -9.44
C ASP A 50 -7.10 7.78 -8.95
N GLN A 51 -6.43 7.05 -9.85
CA GLN A 51 -5.64 5.87 -9.48
C GLN A 51 -4.48 6.23 -8.56
N PHE A 52 -3.74 7.29 -8.85
CA PHE A 52 -2.63 7.74 -8.00
C PHE A 52 -3.14 8.22 -6.63
N GLN A 53 -4.28 8.89 -6.57
CA GLN A 53 -4.90 9.27 -5.29
C GLN A 53 -5.28 8.04 -4.46
N ALA A 54 -5.83 7.00 -5.07
CA ALA A 54 -6.16 5.75 -4.40
C ALA A 54 -4.90 5.05 -3.84
N VAL A 55 -3.82 5.00 -4.63
CA VAL A 55 -2.53 4.45 -4.21
C VAL A 55 -1.93 5.25 -3.05
N ARG A 56 -1.94 6.59 -3.14
CA ARG A 56 -1.47 7.46 -2.07
C ARG A 56 -2.23 7.23 -0.78
N LYS A 57 -3.56 7.18 -0.86
CA LYS A 57 -4.41 6.91 0.30
C LYS A 57 -4.12 5.55 0.93
N MET A 58 -3.84 4.53 0.11
CA MET A 58 -3.42 3.22 0.60
C MET A 58 -2.06 3.28 1.30
N ALA A 59 -1.09 4.01 0.74
CA ALA A 59 0.22 4.19 1.35
C ALA A 59 0.10 4.89 2.72
N ASP A 60 -0.74 5.91 2.84
CA ASP A 60 -1.01 6.59 4.11
C ASP A 60 -1.58 5.61 5.17
N LEU A 61 -2.51 4.72 4.76
CA LEU A 61 -3.04 3.69 5.64
C LEU A 61 -1.99 2.66 6.06
N PHE A 62 -1.06 2.30 5.17
CA PHE A 62 0.07 1.43 5.51
C PHE A 62 0.97 2.09 6.56
N ILE A 63 1.32 3.36 6.36
CA ILE A 63 2.15 4.13 7.30
C ILE A 63 1.48 4.20 8.67
N GLU A 64 0.17 4.45 8.72
CA GLU A 64 -0.60 4.45 9.97
C GLU A 64 -0.47 3.11 10.72
N GLN A 65 -0.68 1.99 10.01
CA GLN A 65 -0.57 0.67 10.64
C GLN A 65 0.86 0.35 11.09
N ILE A 66 1.86 0.72 10.29
CA ILE A 66 3.28 0.55 10.67
C ILE A 66 3.59 1.31 11.96
N THR A 67 3.12 2.56 12.06
CA THR A 67 3.34 3.40 13.24
C THR A 67 2.68 2.83 14.50
N ARG A 68 1.44 2.32 14.38
CA ARG A 68 0.78 1.63 15.51
C ARG A 68 1.54 0.38 15.92
N PHE A 69 1.94 -0.41 14.94
CA PHE A 69 2.65 -1.65 15.14
C PHE A 69 4.01 -1.45 15.81
N GLU A 70 4.76 -0.42 15.40
CA GLU A 70 6.06 -0.08 15.99
C GLU A 70 5.96 0.12 17.50
N LYS A 71 4.95 0.84 17.98
CA LYS A 71 4.72 1.08 19.41
C LYS A 71 4.47 -0.22 20.16
N ILE A 72 3.62 -1.09 19.62
CA ILE A 72 3.30 -2.39 20.23
C ILE A 72 4.55 -3.29 20.25
N PHE A 73 5.23 -3.38 19.10
CA PHE A 73 6.41 -4.22 18.96
C PHE A 73 7.55 -3.77 19.89
N PHE A 74 7.72 -2.46 20.08
CA PHE A 74 8.71 -1.92 21.02
C PHE A 74 8.45 -2.42 22.44
N SER A 75 7.20 -2.36 22.92
CA SER A 75 6.81 -2.88 24.23
C SER A 75 7.07 -4.39 24.33
N LEU A 76 6.57 -5.17 23.36
CA LEU A 76 6.77 -6.62 23.31
C LEU A 76 8.24 -7.02 23.31
N SER A 77 9.09 -6.28 22.61
CA SER A 77 10.52 -6.56 22.52
C SER A 77 11.25 -6.29 23.84
N ILE A 78 10.88 -5.24 24.55
CA ILE A 78 11.43 -4.95 25.90
C ILE A 78 11.08 -6.09 26.86
N ASP A 79 9.83 -6.52 26.88
CA ASP A 79 9.37 -7.60 27.75
C ASP A 79 10.04 -8.93 27.40
N ALA A 80 10.19 -9.22 26.10
CA ALA A 80 10.90 -10.42 25.64
C ALA A 80 12.38 -10.41 26.06
N ILE A 81 13.07 -9.28 25.90
CA ILE A 81 14.46 -9.11 26.32
C ILE A 81 14.59 -9.27 27.84
N SER A 82 13.65 -8.68 28.60
CA SER A 82 13.62 -8.80 30.07
C SER A 82 13.47 -10.26 30.50
N THR A 83 12.55 -10.99 29.88
CA THR A 83 12.34 -12.44 30.14
C THR A 83 13.60 -13.25 29.82
N MET A 84 14.22 -13.01 28.66
CA MET A 84 15.46 -13.71 28.28
C MET A 84 16.60 -13.45 29.28
N LYS A 85 16.78 -12.19 29.67
CA LYS A 85 17.82 -11.83 30.65
C LYS A 85 17.59 -12.44 32.04
N LYS A 86 16.32 -12.41 32.52
CA LYS A 86 15.88 -13.01 33.78
C LYS A 86 16.29 -14.47 33.92
N HIS A 87 16.22 -15.20 32.86
CA HIS A 87 16.53 -16.62 32.82
C HIS A 87 17.89 -16.95 32.20
N HIS A 88 18.78 -15.96 32.06
CA HIS A 88 20.12 -16.13 31.49
C HIS A 88 20.10 -16.80 30.10
N TYR A 89 19.04 -16.50 29.29
CA TYR A 89 18.79 -17.07 27.95
C TYR A 89 18.54 -18.59 27.95
N ASP A 90 18.26 -19.20 29.09
CA ASP A 90 17.92 -20.62 29.19
C ASP A 90 16.40 -20.81 28.98
N THR A 91 16.02 -21.25 27.80
CA THR A 91 14.63 -21.42 27.39
C THR A 91 13.90 -22.52 28.17
N SER A 92 14.64 -23.45 28.82
CA SER A 92 14.05 -24.52 29.65
C SER A 92 13.37 -23.98 30.90
N ARG A 93 13.78 -22.79 31.33
CA ARG A 93 13.27 -22.11 32.55
C ARG A 93 12.05 -21.23 32.29
N TYR A 94 11.65 -21.05 31.03
CA TYR A 94 10.52 -20.20 30.72
C TYR A 94 9.21 -20.90 31.09
N ASN A 95 8.35 -20.21 31.84
CA ASN A 95 6.99 -20.69 32.06
C ASN A 95 6.13 -20.50 30.79
N GLN A 96 4.90 -21.02 30.78
CA GLN A 96 4.06 -20.98 29.59
C GLN A 96 3.74 -19.55 29.14
N LYS A 97 3.43 -18.63 30.08
CA LYS A 97 3.17 -17.22 29.76
C LYS A 97 4.36 -16.53 29.10
N GLU A 98 5.56 -16.81 29.58
CA GLU A 98 6.81 -16.27 29.03
C GLU A 98 7.09 -16.82 27.61
N LYS A 99 6.80 -18.11 27.39
CA LYS A 99 6.87 -18.74 26.06
C LYS A 99 5.87 -18.14 25.08
N ASP A 100 4.63 -17.95 25.52
CA ASP A 100 3.56 -17.36 24.70
C ASP A 100 3.93 -15.92 24.30
N GLN A 101 4.44 -15.12 25.21
CA GLN A 101 4.91 -13.75 24.98
C GLN A 101 6.05 -13.70 23.96
N LEU A 102 7.05 -14.58 24.09
CA LEU A 102 8.14 -14.67 23.10
C LEU A 102 7.62 -15.10 21.72
N CYS A 103 6.71 -16.08 21.69
CA CYS A 103 6.07 -16.54 20.48
C CYS A 103 5.31 -15.38 19.78
N VAL A 104 4.53 -14.62 20.53
CA VAL A 104 3.83 -13.42 20.05
C VAL A 104 4.80 -12.40 19.47
N THR A 105 5.89 -12.11 20.19
CA THR A 105 6.92 -11.14 19.74
C THR A 105 7.53 -11.55 18.40
N VAL A 106 7.91 -12.82 18.25
CA VAL A 106 8.50 -13.33 17.00
C VAL A 106 7.47 -13.36 15.85
N SER A 107 6.24 -13.79 16.14
CA SER A 107 5.16 -13.81 15.16
C SER A 107 4.83 -12.41 14.67
N THR A 108 4.81 -11.45 15.57
CA THR A 108 4.59 -10.03 15.30
C THR A 108 5.67 -9.47 14.35
N LEU A 109 6.94 -9.71 14.65
CA LEU A 109 8.06 -9.30 13.76
C LEU A 109 7.94 -9.90 12.36
N SER A 110 7.59 -11.19 12.30
CA SER A 110 7.41 -11.90 11.02
C SER A 110 6.25 -11.32 10.21
N SER A 111 5.15 -10.96 10.85
CA SER A 111 4.01 -10.30 10.21
C SER A 111 4.37 -8.95 9.63
N LEU A 112 5.09 -8.12 10.40
CA LEU A 112 5.58 -6.83 9.90
C LEU A 112 6.47 -6.99 8.67
N SER A 113 7.43 -7.93 8.73
CA SER A 113 8.33 -8.21 7.60
C SER A 113 7.57 -8.60 6.33
N THR A 114 6.48 -9.35 6.47
CA THR A 114 5.64 -9.76 5.33
C THR A 114 4.77 -8.61 4.84
N PHE A 115 4.18 -7.83 5.76
CA PHE A 115 3.36 -6.67 5.44
C PHE A 115 4.15 -5.61 4.66
N LEU A 116 5.39 -5.33 5.06
CA LEU A 116 6.27 -4.38 4.37
C LEU A 116 6.64 -4.80 2.94
N LYS A 117 6.51 -6.08 2.62
CA LYS A 117 6.75 -6.62 1.27
C LYS A 117 5.50 -6.65 0.40
N ALA A 118 4.32 -6.35 0.94
CA ALA A 118 3.09 -6.37 0.18
C ALA A 118 3.08 -5.25 -0.87
N PRO A 119 2.97 -5.58 -2.18
CA PRO A 119 3.01 -4.57 -3.23
C PRO A 119 1.70 -3.76 -3.22
N ILE A 120 1.81 -2.43 -3.06
CA ILE A 120 0.64 -1.53 -3.07
C ILE A 120 0.05 -1.40 -4.48
N MET A 121 0.88 -1.43 -5.50
CA MET A 121 0.48 -1.40 -6.91
C MET A 121 0.73 -2.74 -7.58
N ASP A 122 -0.11 -3.06 -8.55
CA ASP A 122 0.10 -4.18 -9.47
C ASP A 122 0.98 -3.78 -10.68
N GLU A 123 1.25 -4.73 -11.58
CA GLU A 123 2.03 -4.52 -12.80
C GLU A 123 1.41 -3.50 -13.77
N HIS A 124 0.10 -3.24 -13.63
CA HIS A 124 -0.65 -2.27 -14.43
C HIS A 124 -0.78 -0.90 -13.74
N GLN A 125 0.00 -0.66 -12.67
CA GLN A 125 -0.01 0.58 -11.88
C GLN A 125 -1.35 0.86 -11.19
N LYS A 126 -2.17 -0.17 -10.98
CA LYS A 126 -3.43 -0.09 -10.25
C LYS A 126 -3.24 -0.54 -8.81
N LEU A 127 -4.17 -0.12 -7.94
CA LEU A 127 -4.19 -0.55 -6.56
C LEU A 127 -4.31 -2.08 -6.47
N ASN A 128 -3.34 -2.71 -5.80
CA ASN A 128 -3.28 -4.16 -5.67
C ASN A 128 -4.28 -4.67 -4.62
N LYS A 129 -5.11 -5.64 -4.99
CA LYS A 129 -6.04 -6.29 -4.05
C LYS A 129 -5.33 -6.98 -2.88
N LYS A 130 -4.12 -7.48 -3.10
CA LYS A 130 -3.29 -8.06 -2.03
C LYS A 130 -2.92 -7.03 -0.97
N ALA A 131 -2.69 -5.78 -1.34
CA ALA A 131 -2.45 -4.70 -0.39
C ALA A 131 -3.65 -4.44 0.52
N ILE A 132 -4.86 -4.48 -0.02
CA ILE A 132 -6.10 -4.33 0.77
C ILE A 132 -6.23 -5.47 1.78
N ASN A 133 -5.98 -6.71 1.34
CA ASN A 133 -6.04 -7.89 2.20
C ASN A 133 -4.95 -7.85 3.29
N ALA A 134 -3.73 -7.46 2.92
CA ALA A 134 -2.63 -7.28 3.87
C ALA A 134 -2.97 -6.24 4.95
N LEU A 135 -3.55 -5.10 4.54
CA LEU A 135 -3.97 -4.05 5.46
C LEU A 135 -5.03 -4.55 6.46
N ASN A 136 -6.01 -5.32 5.99
CA ASN A 136 -7.06 -5.87 6.86
C ASN A 136 -6.49 -6.88 7.87
N LEU A 137 -5.64 -7.80 7.42
CA LEU A 137 -4.98 -8.77 8.30
C LEU A 137 -4.09 -8.08 9.34
N MET A 138 -3.35 -7.04 8.91
CA MET A 138 -2.50 -6.27 9.83
C MET A 138 -3.32 -5.53 10.88
N ARG A 139 -4.45 -4.92 10.50
CA ARG A 139 -5.38 -4.27 11.44
C ARG A 139 -5.92 -5.26 12.47
N ASN A 140 -6.35 -6.44 12.03
CA ASN A 140 -6.85 -7.48 12.93
C ASN A 140 -5.78 -7.89 13.93
N GLN A 141 -4.56 -8.11 13.46
CA GLN A 141 -3.45 -8.48 14.32
C GLN A 141 -3.08 -7.36 15.32
N ILE A 142 -3.06 -6.10 14.90
CA ILE A 142 -2.82 -4.96 15.79
C ILE A 142 -3.88 -4.91 16.89
N ASN A 143 -5.16 -5.03 16.54
CA ASN A 143 -6.25 -5.01 17.52
C ASN A 143 -6.13 -6.18 18.52
N SER A 144 -5.75 -7.38 18.05
CA SER A 144 -5.52 -8.54 18.93
C SER A 144 -4.33 -8.33 19.86
N LEU A 145 -3.27 -7.68 19.38
CA LEU A 145 -2.09 -7.36 20.20
C LEU A 145 -2.41 -6.29 21.24
N GLU A 146 -3.14 -5.22 20.89
CA GLU A 146 -3.58 -4.17 21.81
C GLU A 146 -4.46 -4.77 22.92
N SER A 147 -5.46 -5.56 22.56
CA SER A 147 -6.31 -6.27 23.52
C SER A 147 -5.52 -7.22 24.42
N GLY A 148 -4.53 -7.91 23.86
CA GLY A 148 -3.62 -8.77 24.62
C GLY A 148 -2.75 -8.01 25.62
N GLN A 149 -2.28 -6.82 25.28
CA GLN A 149 -1.56 -5.94 26.20
C GLN A 149 -2.45 -5.47 27.35
N GLU A 150 -3.67 -5.05 27.05
CA GLU A 150 -4.63 -4.58 28.08
C GLU A 150 -5.06 -5.69 29.04
N SER A 151 -5.34 -6.88 28.52
CA SER A 151 -5.78 -8.03 29.33
C SER A 151 -4.63 -8.79 30.00
N GLY A 152 -3.39 -8.57 29.59
CA GLY A 152 -2.23 -9.36 30.00
C GLY A 152 -2.23 -10.80 29.49
N HIS A 153 -3.08 -11.11 28.49
CA HIS A 153 -3.19 -12.42 27.84
C HIS A 153 -3.32 -12.29 26.34
N TYR A 154 -2.41 -12.91 25.60
CA TYR A 154 -2.41 -12.90 24.13
C TYR A 154 -3.08 -14.15 23.56
N ASP A 155 -3.94 -13.97 22.57
CA ASP A 155 -4.41 -15.07 21.71
C ASP A 155 -3.34 -15.45 20.69
N VAL A 156 -2.44 -16.34 21.11
CA VAL A 156 -1.31 -16.81 20.28
C VAL A 156 -1.81 -17.46 18.99
N ALA A 157 -2.91 -18.21 19.04
CA ALA A 157 -3.45 -18.92 17.88
C ALA A 157 -3.97 -17.94 16.82
N MET A 158 -4.67 -16.89 17.25
CA MET A 158 -5.17 -15.85 16.36
C MET A 158 -4.02 -15.07 15.72
N ILE A 159 -3.02 -14.66 16.50
CA ILE A 159 -1.84 -13.94 16.00
C ILE A 159 -1.06 -14.76 14.97
N GLN A 160 -0.89 -16.06 15.20
CA GLN A 160 -0.25 -16.97 14.26
C GLN A 160 -1.09 -17.19 12.98
N SER A 161 -2.42 -17.22 13.11
CA SER A 161 -3.33 -17.33 11.98
C SER A 161 -3.22 -16.11 11.06
N ASP A 162 -3.22 -14.90 11.62
CA ASP A 162 -3.05 -13.65 10.85
C ASP A 162 -1.68 -13.59 10.19
N GLN A 163 -0.62 -14.00 10.88
CA GLN A 163 0.73 -14.14 10.31
C GLN A 163 0.74 -15.09 9.10
N LYS A 164 0.09 -16.24 9.22
CA LYS A 164 -0.02 -17.21 8.12
C LYS A 164 -0.84 -16.64 6.96
N GLY A 165 -1.92 -15.93 7.25
CA GLY A 165 -2.72 -15.22 6.26
C GLY A 165 -1.88 -14.22 5.45
N LEU A 166 -1.05 -13.41 6.13
CA LEU A 166 -0.14 -12.47 5.48
C LEU A 166 0.90 -13.17 4.57
N LYS A 167 1.47 -14.29 5.01
CA LYS A 167 2.46 -15.06 4.22
C LYS A 167 1.89 -15.67 2.95
N ASN A 168 0.58 -15.89 2.89
CA ASN A 168 -0.10 -16.52 1.76
C ASN A 168 -0.63 -15.51 0.72
N LEU A 169 -0.43 -14.21 0.91
CA LEU A 169 -0.76 -13.14 -0.04
C LEU A 169 0.26 -13.03 -1.17
#